data_d03aae16acce166d98ac61694bd537a3
#
_entry.id   d03aae16acce166d98ac61694bd537a3
#
_cell.length_a   1.000
_cell.length_b   1.000
_cell.length_c   1.000
_cell.angle_alpha   90.00
_cell.angle_beta   90.00
_cell.angle_gamma   90.00
#
_symmetry.space_group_name_H-M   'P 1'
#
loop_
_entity.id
_entity.type
_entity.pdbx_description
1 polymer ?
#
loop_
_entity_poly.entity_id
_entity_poly.type
_entity_poly.pdbx_seq_one_letter_code
_entity_poly.pdbx_strand_id
1 'polypeptide(L)'
;MDIGICSYSFHRLLASGKQDIFGFIRDCQALGCTQLDPWNAHLAVIKQADASASPTLSAEENDYLDRVEAAADESGLPWGTLAVDGAHIYDANEANRAANRNRAYRWLEVADRLGCEQVRIDAGGPEDMPDDVFKVIVEGYNDVISRAKDKGIEVITENHFGPSRIPANVEKMVTEIEGLGFLYDTHNWKPELKEEGRQRTARLATATHVKTFAWDADGNEVSGEKPEAAIKLLLDAGYKGAWGIESTPTDGDEIESARKTIALIQRMVS
;
A
#
# COMPACT_ATOMS: atom_id res chain seq x y z
N MET A 1 16.77 9.44 3.87
CA MET A 1 16.02 8.61 2.92
C MET A 1 15.23 7.61 3.73
N ASP A 2 13.93 7.66 3.59
CA ASP A 2 13.04 6.82 4.36
C ASP A 2 12.68 5.56 3.56
N ILE A 3 12.69 4.40 4.25
CA ILE A 3 12.43 3.08 3.67
C ILE A 3 11.43 2.35 4.56
N GLY A 4 10.33 1.88 3.95
CA GLY A 4 9.36 0.98 4.54
C GLY A 4 9.26 -0.33 3.76
N ILE A 5 8.76 -1.37 4.40
CA ILE A 5 8.41 -2.63 3.74
C ILE A 5 6.91 -2.82 3.90
N CYS A 6 6.18 -2.91 2.77
CA CYS A 6 4.82 -3.41 2.79
C CYS A 6 4.85 -4.85 3.30
N SER A 7 4.13 -5.13 4.39
CA SER A 7 4.21 -6.44 5.03
C SER A 7 3.68 -7.59 4.16
N TYR A 8 3.00 -7.30 3.03
CA TYR A 8 2.71 -8.28 1.98
C TYR A 8 3.99 -8.94 1.43
N SER A 9 5.13 -8.27 1.49
CA SER A 9 6.43 -8.86 1.14
C SER A 9 6.74 -10.14 1.92
N PHE A 10 6.09 -10.34 3.08
CA PHE A 10 6.25 -11.49 3.97
C PHE A 10 4.98 -12.36 4.04
N HIS A 11 4.15 -12.33 2.98
CA HIS A 11 2.84 -13.02 2.96
C HIS A 11 2.95 -14.56 3.12
N ARG A 12 4.05 -15.19 2.65
CA ARG A 12 4.28 -16.63 2.81
C ARG A 12 4.71 -16.97 4.24
N LEU A 13 5.51 -16.12 4.87
CA LEU A 13 5.88 -16.27 6.29
C LEU A 13 4.63 -16.12 7.15
N LEU A 14 3.76 -15.13 6.88
CA LEU A 14 2.48 -14.99 7.54
C LEU A 14 1.59 -16.22 7.32
N ALA A 15 1.37 -16.63 6.08
CA ALA A 15 0.51 -17.77 5.74
C ALA A 15 0.97 -19.09 6.34
N SER A 16 2.29 -19.25 6.55
CA SER A 16 2.87 -20.44 7.21
C SER A 16 2.90 -20.36 8.74
N GLY A 17 2.42 -19.25 9.31
CA GLY A 17 2.47 -19.00 10.76
C GLY A 17 3.88 -18.80 11.35
N LYS A 18 4.86 -18.55 10.49
CA LYS A 18 6.25 -18.27 10.90
C LYS A 18 6.49 -16.80 11.25
N GLN A 19 5.58 -15.93 10.87
CA GLN A 19 5.61 -14.50 11.18
C GLN A 19 4.20 -14.01 11.51
N ASP A 20 4.11 -13.03 12.37
CA ASP A 20 2.96 -12.21 12.70
C ASP A 20 3.38 -10.73 12.63
N ILE A 21 2.50 -9.81 13.05
CA ILE A 21 2.81 -8.37 13.06
C ILE A 21 4.02 -8.04 13.95
N PHE A 22 4.21 -8.74 15.05
CA PHE A 22 5.34 -8.53 15.95
C PHE A 22 6.65 -9.04 15.33
N GLY A 23 6.59 -10.14 14.59
CA GLY A 23 7.70 -10.64 13.75
C GLY A 23 8.06 -9.65 12.65
N PHE A 24 7.06 -9.13 11.96
CA PHE A 24 7.23 -8.11 10.93
C PHE A 24 7.97 -6.87 11.47
N ILE A 25 7.55 -6.33 12.62
CA ILE A 25 8.20 -5.16 13.25
C ILE A 25 9.69 -5.46 13.52
N ARG A 26 10.00 -6.63 14.13
CA ARG A 26 11.39 -7.03 14.38
C ARG A 26 12.22 -7.18 13.10
N ASP A 27 11.64 -7.77 12.06
CA ASP A 27 12.33 -7.98 10.80
C ASP A 27 12.61 -6.64 10.09
N CYS A 28 11.66 -5.70 10.10
CA CYS A 28 11.87 -4.34 9.58
C CYS A 28 12.99 -3.62 10.32
N GLN A 29 13.03 -3.69 11.65
CA GLN A 29 14.10 -3.12 12.46
C GLN A 29 15.46 -3.75 12.10
N ALA A 30 15.53 -5.07 12.02
CA ALA A 30 16.76 -5.80 11.67
C ALA A 30 17.25 -5.51 10.25
N LEU A 31 16.35 -5.23 9.32
CA LEU A 31 16.65 -4.87 7.93
C LEU A 31 17.04 -3.40 7.75
N GLY A 32 16.89 -2.57 8.82
CA GLY A 32 17.25 -1.15 8.77
C GLY A 32 16.19 -0.27 8.11
N CYS A 33 14.93 -0.66 8.17
CA CYS A 33 13.81 0.20 7.79
C CYS A 33 13.73 1.44 8.68
N THR A 34 13.12 2.50 8.18
CA THR A 34 12.86 3.73 8.93
C THR A 34 11.38 3.92 9.27
N GLN A 35 10.51 3.09 8.67
CA GLN A 35 9.08 3.05 8.96
C GLN A 35 8.51 1.64 8.74
N LEU A 36 7.28 1.44 9.20
CA LEU A 36 6.51 0.21 9.08
C LEU A 36 5.32 0.45 8.13
N ASP A 37 5.21 -0.35 7.06
CA ASP A 37 4.09 -0.27 6.12
C ASP A 37 3.24 -1.56 6.21
N PRO A 38 2.26 -1.63 7.13
CA PRO A 38 1.50 -2.85 7.33
C PRO A 38 0.51 -3.10 6.19
N TRP A 39 0.38 -4.36 5.79
CA TRP A 39 -0.76 -4.87 5.04
C TRP A 39 -1.81 -5.35 6.06
N ASN A 40 -3.06 -5.02 5.84
CA ASN A 40 -4.13 -5.25 6.82
C ASN A 40 -4.29 -6.72 7.26
N ALA A 41 -3.90 -7.70 6.43
CA ALA A 41 -3.94 -9.10 6.84
C ALA A 41 -2.93 -9.47 7.93
N HIS A 42 -1.86 -8.71 8.14
CA HIS A 42 -0.95 -8.90 9.27
C HIS A 42 -1.54 -8.44 10.61
N LEU A 43 -2.56 -7.58 10.58
CA LEU A 43 -3.32 -7.18 11.76
C LEU A 43 -4.46 -8.17 12.03
N ALA A 44 -4.12 -9.43 12.24
CA ALA A 44 -5.02 -10.60 12.16
C ALA A 44 -6.19 -10.57 13.16
N VAL A 45 -6.08 -9.87 14.28
CA VAL A 45 -7.15 -9.73 15.28
C VAL A 45 -8.23 -8.75 14.82
N ILE A 46 -7.86 -7.80 13.95
CA ILE A 46 -8.80 -6.81 13.39
C ILE A 46 -9.72 -7.50 12.39
N LYS A 47 -10.94 -7.74 12.79
CA LYS A 47 -11.92 -8.40 11.92
C LYS A 47 -12.37 -7.45 10.82
N GLN A 48 -12.37 -7.93 9.60
CA GLN A 48 -13.03 -7.20 8.50
C GLN A 48 -14.54 -7.14 8.81
N ALA A 49 -15.04 -5.93 8.97
CA ALA A 49 -16.45 -5.72 9.26
C ALA A 49 -17.34 -6.19 8.09
N ASP A 50 -18.46 -6.83 8.39
CA ASP A 50 -19.55 -6.96 7.43
C ASP A 50 -20.26 -5.60 7.20
N ALA A 51 -21.22 -5.55 6.26
CA ALA A 51 -21.91 -4.31 5.92
C ALA A 51 -22.66 -3.64 7.09
N SER A 52 -22.96 -4.41 8.14
CA SER A 52 -23.76 -3.97 9.29
C SER A 52 -22.90 -3.64 10.53
N ALA A 53 -21.59 -3.98 10.50
CA ALA A 53 -20.74 -3.76 11.66
C ALA A 53 -20.43 -2.26 11.85
N SER A 54 -20.39 -1.84 13.11
CA SER A 54 -19.86 -0.53 13.47
C SER A 54 -18.40 -0.39 13.04
N PRO A 55 -17.96 0.76 12.53
CA PRO A 55 -16.53 1.02 12.33
C PRO A 55 -15.74 1.06 13.66
N THR A 56 -16.42 1.14 14.80
CA THR A 56 -15.81 1.20 16.14
C THR A 56 -15.10 -0.12 16.46
N LEU A 57 -13.88 -0.01 16.96
CA LEU A 57 -13.08 -1.15 17.41
C LEU A 57 -13.61 -1.71 18.74
N SER A 58 -13.58 -3.03 18.89
CA SER A 58 -13.91 -3.71 20.14
C SER A 58 -12.80 -3.54 21.20
N ALA A 59 -13.09 -3.87 22.44
CA ALA A 59 -12.08 -3.86 23.52
C ALA A 59 -10.91 -4.81 23.19
N GLU A 60 -11.19 -6.03 22.68
CA GLU A 60 -10.16 -7.00 22.28
C GLU A 60 -9.24 -6.46 21.18
N GLU A 61 -9.81 -5.73 20.19
CA GLU A 61 -9.05 -5.12 19.12
C GLU A 61 -8.21 -3.94 19.61
N ASN A 62 -8.73 -3.13 20.51
CA ASN A 62 -7.96 -2.06 21.15
C ASN A 62 -6.81 -2.63 21.98
N ASP A 63 -7.04 -3.64 22.84
CA ASP A 63 -5.99 -4.30 23.61
C ASP A 63 -4.91 -4.93 22.69
N TYR A 64 -5.30 -5.43 21.52
CA TYR A 64 -4.36 -5.93 20.54
C TYR A 64 -3.52 -4.79 19.93
N LEU A 65 -4.16 -3.69 19.54
CA LEU A 65 -3.46 -2.53 18.96
C LEU A 65 -2.54 -1.87 19.98
N ASP A 66 -2.89 -1.82 21.28
CA ASP A 66 -2.01 -1.34 22.34
C ASP A 66 -0.69 -2.11 22.38
N ARG A 67 -0.75 -3.43 22.19
CA ARG A 67 0.46 -4.27 22.14
C ARG A 67 1.26 -4.08 20.85
N VAL A 68 0.57 -3.89 19.73
CA VAL A 68 1.21 -3.63 18.42
C VAL A 68 1.93 -2.29 18.45
N GLU A 69 1.29 -1.26 18.98
CA GLU A 69 1.87 0.06 19.17
C GLU A 69 3.10 0.01 20.10
N ALA A 70 2.98 -0.64 21.25
CA ALA A 70 4.12 -0.79 22.15
C ALA A 70 5.33 -1.49 21.51
N ALA A 71 5.09 -2.49 20.65
CA ALA A 71 6.17 -3.16 19.92
C ALA A 71 6.81 -2.25 18.85
N ALA A 72 6.02 -1.41 18.18
CA ALA A 72 6.54 -0.41 17.25
C ALA A 72 7.37 0.66 17.97
N ASP A 73 6.88 1.16 19.11
CA ASP A 73 7.60 2.12 19.96
C ASP A 73 8.95 1.56 20.44
N GLU A 74 8.98 0.29 20.89
CA GLU A 74 10.23 -0.38 21.27
C GLU A 74 11.21 -0.51 20.10
N SER A 75 10.72 -0.67 18.88
CA SER A 75 11.56 -0.72 17.68
C SER A 75 12.07 0.65 17.24
N GLY A 76 11.40 1.73 17.66
CA GLY A 76 11.68 3.10 17.23
C GLY A 76 11.22 3.40 15.81
N LEU A 77 10.35 2.56 15.21
CA LEU A 77 9.87 2.72 13.84
C LEU A 77 8.43 3.27 13.83
N PRO A 78 8.18 4.44 13.21
CA PRO A 78 6.84 4.96 13.01
C PRO A 78 6.08 4.13 11.97
N TRP A 79 4.75 4.25 12.00
CA TRP A 79 3.88 3.68 10.98
C TRP A 79 3.76 4.62 9.77
N GLY A 80 3.96 4.09 8.57
CA GLY A 80 3.83 4.82 7.31
C GLY A 80 2.50 4.53 6.60
N THR A 81 2.53 3.68 5.56
CA THR A 81 1.37 3.37 4.74
C THR A 81 0.69 2.08 5.18
N LEU A 82 -0.57 2.15 5.62
CA LEU A 82 -1.42 0.97 5.81
C LEU A 82 -2.07 0.56 4.48
N ALA A 83 -1.68 -0.57 3.93
CA ALA A 83 -2.29 -1.15 2.73
C ALA A 83 -3.55 -1.94 3.10
N VAL A 84 -4.72 -1.50 2.62
CA VAL A 84 -6.02 -2.11 2.94
C VAL A 84 -6.59 -2.84 1.73
N ASP A 85 -6.72 -4.16 1.85
CA ASP A 85 -7.47 -4.98 0.91
C ASP A 85 -8.91 -5.20 1.40
N GLY A 86 -9.83 -5.39 0.44
CA GLY A 86 -11.24 -5.73 0.73
C GLY A 86 -12.13 -4.54 1.06
N ALA A 87 -11.66 -3.29 0.86
CA ALA A 87 -12.43 -2.07 1.05
C ALA A 87 -12.54 -1.24 -0.24
N HIS A 88 -12.63 -1.90 -1.39
CA HIS A 88 -12.67 -1.24 -2.70
C HIS A 88 -13.77 -0.18 -2.76
N ILE A 89 -13.45 0.98 -3.32
CA ILE A 89 -14.38 2.11 -3.43
C ILE A 89 -15.60 1.78 -4.27
N TYR A 90 -15.38 1.18 -5.43
CA TYR A 90 -16.44 0.76 -6.35
C TYR A 90 -16.73 -0.74 -6.25
N ASP A 91 -17.99 -1.08 -6.29
CA ASP A 91 -18.56 -2.38 -6.61
C ASP A 91 -19.87 -2.15 -7.41
N ALA A 92 -20.20 -3.04 -8.35
CA ALA A 92 -21.44 -2.90 -9.11
C ALA A 92 -22.69 -3.02 -8.22
N ASN A 93 -22.61 -3.76 -7.12
CA ASN A 93 -23.67 -3.92 -6.13
C ASN A 93 -23.58 -2.82 -5.06
N GLU A 94 -24.66 -2.06 -4.89
CA GLU A 94 -24.72 -0.97 -3.93
C GLU A 94 -24.55 -1.41 -2.47
N ALA A 95 -25.07 -2.58 -2.10
CA ALA A 95 -24.91 -3.13 -0.77
C ALA A 95 -23.44 -3.49 -0.48
N ASN A 96 -22.70 -4.00 -1.50
CA ASN A 96 -21.27 -4.23 -1.38
C ASN A 96 -20.49 -2.93 -1.24
N ARG A 97 -20.88 -1.86 -1.99
CA ARG A 97 -20.27 -0.53 -1.82
C ARG A 97 -20.42 -0.01 -0.39
N ALA A 98 -21.63 -0.14 0.19
CA ALA A 98 -21.88 0.26 1.56
C ALA A 98 -21.03 -0.55 2.56
N ALA A 99 -20.90 -1.87 2.35
CA ALA A 99 -20.05 -2.73 3.16
C ALA A 99 -18.58 -2.35 3.06
N ASN A 100 -18.08 -2.15 1.85
CA ASN A 100 -16.71 -1.72 1.59
C ASN A 100 -16.41 -0.37 2.23
N ARG A 101 -17.40 0.56 2.22
CA ARG A 101 -17.28 1.85 2.86
C ARG A 101 -17.13 1.72 4.37
N ASN A 102 -17.91 0.87 5.01
CA ASN A 102 -17.79 0.60 6.45
C ASN A 102 -16.43 -0.03 6.79
N ARG A 103 -15.91 -0.91 5.91
CA ARG A 103 -14.54 -1.47 6.06
C ARG A 103 -13.48 -0.37 5.95
N ALA A 104 -13.60 0.52 4.96
CA ALA A 104 -12.69 1.66 4.82
C ALA A 104 -12.67 2.52 6.08
N TYR A 105 -13.84 2.86 6.63
CA TYR A 105 -13.94 3.63 7.87
C TYR A 105 -13.29 2.92 9.05
N ARG A 106 -13.49 1.61 9.17
CA ARG A 106 -12.89 0.82 10.22
C ARG A 106 -11.36 0.81 10.13
N TRP A 107 -10.81 0.67 8.92
CA TRP A 107 -9.37 0.71 8.72
C TRP A 107 -8.80 2.12 8.92
N LEU A 108 -9.56 3.19 8.71
CA LEU A 108 -9.19 4.54 9.13
C LEU A 108 -9.09 4.67 10.66
N GLU A 109 -9.99 4.02 11.43
CA GLU A 109 -9.86 3.99 12.91
C GLU A 109 -8.58 3.24 13.35
N VAL A 110 -8.24 2.12 12.69
CA VAL A 110 -6.99 1.39 12.94
C VAL A 110 -5.77 2.26 12.60
N ALA A 111 -5.78 2.90 11.44
CA ALA A 111 -4.69 3.77 11.00
C ALA A 111 -4.47 4.95 11.95
N ASP A 112 -5.55 5.60 12.39
CA ASP A 112 -5.53 6.68 13.38
C ASP A 112 -4.93 6.20 14.72
N ARG A 113 -5.37 5.04 15.18
CA ARG A 113 -4.91 4.43 16.43
C ARG A 113 -3.43 4.07 16.41
N LEU A 114 -2.90 3.62 15.27
CA LEU A 114 -1.49 3.32 15.07
C LEU A 114 -0.65 4.55 14.71
N GLY A 115 -1.26 5.67 14.32
CA GLY A 115 -0.56 6.84 13.82
C GLY A 115 0.00 6.68 12.40
N CYS A 116 -0.69 5.90 11.53
CA CYS A 116 -0.30 5.79 10.13
C CYS A 116 -0.50 7.11 9.39
N GLU A 117 0.47 7.49 8.57
CA GLU A 117 0.39 8.72 7.76
C GLU A 117 -0.54 8.56 6.55
N GLN A 118 -0.60 7.35 5.99
CA GLN A 118 -1.33 7.05 4.76
C GLN A 118 -2.14 5.77 4.87
N VAL A 119 -3.27 5.72 4.15
CA VAL A 119 -4.08 4.50 3.96
C VAL A 119 -4.32 4.28 2.48
N ARG A 120 -3.84 3.16 1.94
CA ARG A 120 -4.11 2.74 0.57
C ARG A 120 -5.44 1.99 0.51
N ILE A 121 -6.35 2.49 -0.34
CA ILE A 121 -7.64 1.87 -0.66
C ILE A 121 -7.80 1.84 -2.17
N ASP A 122 -8.02 0.65 -2.74
CA ASP A 122 -8.17 0.49 -4.18
C ASP A 122 -9.50 1.03 -4.71
N ALA A 123 -9.47 1.57 -5.93
CA ALA A 123 -10.67 2.09 -6.60
C ALA A 123 -11.72 1.00 -6.83
N GLY A 124 -11.30 -0.20 -7.24
CA GLY A 124 -12.22 -1.24 -7.71
C GLY A 124 -12.88 -0.85 -9.03
N GLY A 125 -13.69 -1.76 -9.59
CA GLY A 125 -14.43 -1.51 -10.82
C GLY A 125 -13.79 -2.06 -12.09
N PRO A 126 -14.43 -1.84 -13.24
CA PRO A 126 -13.94 -2.31 -14.54
C PRO A 126 -12.78 -1.46 -15.06
N GLU A 127 -11.91 -2.06 -15.88
CA GLU A 127 -10.70 -1.39 -16.40
C GLU A 127 -11.02 -0.17 -17.29
N ASP A 128 -12.13 -0.19 -18.02
CA ASP A 128 -12.53 0.90 -18.93
C ASP A 128 -13.09 2.14 -18.23
N MET A 129 -13.45 2.03 -16.94
CA MET A 129 -13.90 3.13 -16.09
C MET A 129 -14.84 4.12 -16.80
N PRO A 130 -16.04 3.70 -17.25
CA PRO A 130 -17.00 4.60 -17.86
C PRO A 130 -17.46 5.70 -16.88
N ASP A 131 -18.04 6.79 -17.39
CA ASP A 131 -18.33 8.00 -16.62
C ASP A 131 -19.24 7.75 -15.40
N ASP A 132 -20.19 6.82 -15.49
CA ASP A 132 -21.05 6.43 -14.36
C ASP A 132 -20.27 5.69 -13.26
N VAL A 133 -19.32 4.85 -13.64
CA VAL A 133 -18.38 4.19 -12.69
C VAL A 133 -17.45 5.24 -12.08
N PHE A 134 -16.87 6.12 -12.89
CA PHE A 134 -15.99 7.17 -12.40
C PHE A 134 -16.69 8.08 -11.40
N LYS A 135 -17.95 8.47 -11.65
CA LYS A 135 -18.75 9.26 -10.72
C LYS A 135 -18.88 8.58 -9.34
N VAL A 136 -19.15 7.28 -9.31
CA VAL A 136 -19.22 6.51 -8.05
C VAL A 136 -17.88 6.46 -7.35
N ILE A 137 -16.77 6.32 -8.11
CA ILE A 137 -15.42 6.35 -7.57
C ILE A 137 -15.12 7.71 -6.92
N VAL A 138 -15.43 8.82 -7.61
CA VAL A 138 -15.26 10.19 -7.09
C VAL A 138 -16.05 10.39 -5.79
N GLU A 139 -17.35 10.07 -5.79
CA GLU A 139 -18.20 10.16 -4.60
C GLU A 139 -17.64 9.33 -3.44
N GLY A 140 -17.12 8.16 -3.79
CA GLY A 140 -16.56 7.24 -2.83
C GLY A 140 -15.27 7.68 -2.19
N TYR A 141 -14.31 8.14 -2.96
CA TYR A 141 -13.06 8.68 -2.40
C TYR A 141 -13.31 9.98 -1.63
N ASN A 142 -14.13 10.90 -2.13
CA ASN A 142 -14.46 12.14 -1.42
C ASN A 142 -15.00 11.88 -0.02
N ASP A 143 -15.87 10.87 0.14
CA ASP A 143 -16.42 10.49 1.42
C ASP A 143 -15.34 9.91 2.37
N VAL A 144 -14.48 9.00 1.89
CA VAL A 144 -13.39 8.44 2.70
C VAL A 144 -12.35 9.49 3.06
N ILE A 145 -11.95 10.34 2.10
CA ILE A 145 -11.00 11.45 2.30
C ILE A 145 -11.54 12.44 3.35
N SER A 146 -12.82 12.80 3.25
CA SER A 146 -13.45 13.70 4.23
C SER A 146 -13.32 13.16 5.65
N ARG A 147 -13.50 11.85 5.85
CA ARG A 147 -13.37 11.21 7.15
C ARG A 147 -11.91 11.08 7.62
N ALA A 148 -10.98 10.83 6.70
CA ALA A 148 -9.56 10.70 6.98
C ALA A 148 -8.91 12.05 7.34
N LYS A 149 -9.46 13.15 6.80
CA LYS A 149 -8.92 14.51 6.99
C LYS A 149 -8.83 14.94 8.46
N ASP A 150 -9.85 14.63 9.24
CA ASP A 150 -9.89 15.00 10.67
C ASP A 150 -8.88 14.20 11.50
N LYS A 151 -8.37 13.11 10.94
CA LYS A 151 -7.35 12.23 11.53
C LYS A 151 -5.93 12.54 11.04
N GLY A 152 -5.79 13.46 10.09
CA GLY A 152 -4.50 13.78 9.46
C GLY A 152 -3.97 12.68 8.55
N ILE A 153 -4.81 11.74 8.09
CA ILE A 153 -4.45 10.61 7.25
C ILE A 153 -4.66 10.95 5.78
N GLU A 154 -3.65 10.75 4.94
CA GLU A 154 -3.79 10.81 3.49
C GLU A 154 -4.38 9.50 2.96
N VAL A 155 -5.48 9.59 2.19
CA VAL A 155 -6.03 8.45 1.44
C VAL A 155 -5.34 8.37 0.09
N ILE A 156 -4.78 7.22 -0.23
CA ILE A 156 -4.08 7.00 -1.50
C ILE A 156 -4.69 5.82 -2.27
N THR A 157 -4.66 5.89 -3.59
CA THR A 157 -4.94 4.75 -4.48
C THR A 157 -3.64 4.16 -5.01
N GLU A 158 -3.71 2.93 -5.53
CA GLU A 158 -2.55 2.26 -6.14
C GLU A 158 -2.88 1.84 -7.56
N ASN A 159 -1.90 1.78 -8.46
CA ASN A 159 -2.05 1.04 -9.70
C ASN A 159 -2.01 -0.47 -9.40
N HIS A 160 -3.19 -1.05 -9.10
CA HIS A 160 -3.29 -2.41 -8.58
C HIS A 160 -4.32 -3.24 -9.35
N PHE A 161 -5.60 -2.94 -9.21
CA PHE A 161 -6.69 -3.69 -9.82
C PHE A 161 -7.66 -2.80 -10.62
N GLY A 162 -8.40 -3.43 -11.55
CA GLY A 162 -9.46 -2.77 -12.30
C GLY A 162 -8.97 -1.51 -13.02
N PRO A 163 -9.65 -0.36 -12.86
CA PRO A 163 -9.35 0.84 -13.62
C PRO A 163 -7.96 1.39 -13.33
N SER A 164 -7.39 1.14 -12.15
CA SER A 164 -6.07 1.66 -11.78
C SER A 164 -4.90 0.96 -12.47
N ARG A 165 -5.15 -0.13 -13.24
CA ARG A 165 -4.14 -0.73 -14.13
C ARG A 165 -3.93 0.06 -15.43
N ILE A 166 -4.80 1.04 -15.70
CA ILE A 166 -4.76 1.88 -16.91
C ILE A 166 -4.20 3.26 -16.54
N PRO A 167 -3.06 3.68 -17.12
CA PRO A 167 -2.37 4.91 -16.73
C PRO A 167 -3.22 6.17 -16.83
N ALA A 168 -4.04 6.26 -17.90
CA ALA A 168 -4.94 7.40 -18.10
C ALA A 168 -6.01 7.50 -16.99
N ASN A 169 -6.49 6.36 -16.49
CA ASN A 169 -7.47 6.35 -15.41
C ASN A 169 -6.84 6.75 -14.07
N VAL A 170 -5.62 6.29 -13.79
CA VAL A 170 -4.89 6.73 -12.58
C VAL A 170 -4.67 8.24 -12.62
N GLU A 171 -4.15 8.76 -13.73
CA GLU A 171 -3.96 10.21 -13.88
C GLU A 171 -5.28 10.96 -13.67
N LYS A 172 -6.38 10.50 -14.30
CA LYS A 172 -7.72 11.11 -14.15
C LYS A 172 -8.17 11.09 -12.69
N MET A 173 -8.10 9.95 -12.00
CA MET A 173 -8.51 9.84 -10.59
C MET A 173 -7.71 10.80 -9.70
N VAL A 174 -6.38 10.75 -9.79
CA VAL A 174 -5.50 11.52 -8.89
C VAL A 174 -5.54 13.04 -9.18
N THR A 175 -5.83 13.44 -10.42
CA THR A 175 -5.90 14.87 -10.77
C THR A 175 -7.29 15.47 -10.56
N GLU A 176 -8.38 14.68 -10.65
CA GLU A 176 -9.75 15.17 -10.54
C GLU A 176 -10.37 14.97 -9.15
N ILE A 177 -9.81 14.07 -8.32
CA ILE A 177 -10.27 13.84 -6.94
C ILE A 177 -9.36 14.59 -5.97
N GLU A 178 -9.86 15.70 -5.43
CA GLU A 178 -9.08 16.54 -4.52
C GLU A 178 -8.68 15.77 -3.24
N GLY A 179 -7.39 15.77 -2.91
CA GLY A 179 -6.86 15.11 -1.73
C GLY A 179 -6.61 13.60 -1.89
N LEU A 180 -6.80 13.02 -3.07
CA LEU A 180 -6.42 11.65 -3.36
C LEU A 180 -4.93 11.58 -3.71
N GLY A 181 -4.13 10.86 -2.90
CA GLY A 181 -2.75 10.55 -3.20
C GLY A 181 -2.59 9.31 -4.07
N PHE A 182 -1.35 9.02 -4.45
CA PHE A 182 -1.04 7.89 -5.34
C PHE A 182 0.15 7.08 -4.85
N LEU A 183 -0.07 5.83 -4.57
CA LEU A 183 0.96 4.82 -4.37
C LEU A 183 1.35 4.27 -5.75
N TYR A 184 2.56 4.60 -6.16
CA TYR A 184 3.14 4.14 -7.41
C TYR A 184 3.79 2.77 -7.22
N ASP A 185 3.12 1.70 -7.68
CA ASP A 185 3.72 0.37 -7.77
C ASP A 185 4.50 0.24 -9.10
N THR A 186 5.73 -0.25 -9.01
CA THR A 186 6.62 -0.34 -10.17
C THR A 186 6.22 -1.42 -11.18
N HIS A 187 5.27 -2.32 -10.83
CA HIS A 187 4.91 -3.50 -11.64
C HIS A 187 3.45 -3.55 -12.10
N ASN A 188 2.50 -3.23 -11.25
CA ASN A 188 1.07 -3.62 -11.35
C ASN A 188 0.28 -3.07 -12.55
N TRP A 189 0.91 -2.44 -13.49
CA TRP A 189 0.31 -1.98 -14.76
C TRP A 189 -0.12 -3.16 -15.66
N LYS A 190 -1.04 -2.93 -16.58
CA LYS A 190 -1.20 -3.85 -17.71
C LYS A 190 0.15 -4.00 -18.43
N PRO A 191 0.54 -5.23 -18.81
CA PRO A 191 1.87 -5.47 -19.40
C PRO A 191 2.19 -4.55 -20.58
N GLU A 192 1.24 -4.34 -21.49
CA GLU A 192 1.37 -3.49 -22.66
C GLU A 192 1.39 -1.99 -22.39
N LEU A 193 0.95 -1.56 -21.20
CA LEU A 193 0.89 -0.16 -20.76
C LEU A 193 1.92 0.18 -19.68
N LYS A 194 2.78 -0.78 -19.29
CA LYS A 194 3.69 -0.63 -18.16
C LYS A 194 4.63 0.59 -18.30
N GLU A 195 5.27 0.72 -19.45
CA GLU A 195 6.19 1.83 -19.68
C GLU A 195 5.46 3.19 -19.76
N GLU A 196 4.29 3.23 -20.40
CA GLU A 196 3.43 4.43 -20.39
C GLU A 196 3.04 4.77 -18.95
N GLY A 197 2.59 3.79 -18.17
CA GLY A 197 2.19 3.97 -16.78
C GLY A 197 3.30 4.56 -15.94
N ARG A 198 4.48 3.97 -16.02
CA ARG A 198 5.67 4.44 -15.29
C ARG A 198 6.01 5.88 -15.62
N GLN A 199 6.07 6.23 -16.89
CA GLN A 199 6.44 7.58 -17.34
C GLN A 199 5.36 8.63 -17.02
N ARG A 200 4.09 8.29 -17.25
CA ARG A 200 2.98 9.22 -17.14
C ARG A 200 2.68 9.60 -15.70
N THR A 201 2.83 8.64 -14.77
CA THR A 201 2.32 8.79 -13.40
C THR A 201 3.40 9.02 -12.35
N ALA A 202 4.70 8.89 -12.68
CA ALA A 202 5.78 9.07 -11.71
C ALA A 202 5.70 10.41 -10.96
N ARG A 203 5.30 11.49 -11.64
CA ARG A 203 5.12 12.84 -11.04
C ARG A 203 3.95 12.94 -10.04
N LEU A 204 3.07 11.95 -10.02
CA LEU A 204 1.88 11.91 -9.15
C LEU A 204 2.14 11.13 -7.85
N ALA A 205 3.25 10.42 -7.77
CA ALA A 205 3.55 9.53 -6.66
C ALA A 205 3.69 10.27 -5.32
N THR A 206 2.89 9.87 -4.32
CA THR A 206 3.03 10.27 -2.91
C THR A 206 3.58 9.14 -2.05
N ALA A 207 3.46 7.88 -2.51
CA ALA A 207 4.05 6.68 -1.94
C ALA A 207 4.53 5.74 -3.05
N THR A 208 5.27 4.69 -2.71
CA THR A 208 5.79 3.71 -3.68
C THR A 208 5.68 2.29 -3.19
N HIS A 209 5.54 1.34 -4.14
CA HIS A 209 5.89 -0.06 -3.96
C HIS A 209 6.94 -0.44 -5.01
N VAL A 210 8.19 -0.60 -4.57
CA VAL A 210 9.26 -1.13 -5.41
C VAL A 210 9.16 -2.66 -5.41
N LYS A 211 8.64 -3.21 -6.50
CA LYS A 211 8.49 -4.67 -6.67
C LYS A 211 9.74 -5.32 -7.26
N THR A 212 10.13 -6.44 -6.65
CA THR A 212 11.25 -7.28 -7.09
C THR A 212 10.86 -8.75 -6.97
N PHE A 213 11.41 -9.60 -7.85
CA PHE A 213 10.95 -11.00 -7.99
C PHE A 213 12.09 -12.02 -8.04
N ALA A 214 13.23 -11.69 -8.61
CA ALA A 214 14.31 -12.64 -8.78
C ALA A 214 15.69 -11.95 -8.74
N TRP A 215 16.66 -12.61 -8.12
CA TRP A 215 17.99 -12.06 -7.90
C TRP A 215 19.07 -13.02 -8.37
N ASP A 216 20.09 -12.47 -9.02
CA ASP A 216 21.32 -13.22 -9.29
C ASP A 216 22.27 -13.25 -8.06
N ALA A 217 23.42 -13.94 -8.22
CA ALA A 217 24.42 -14.05 -7.18
C ALA A 217 25.12 -12.71 -6.86
N ASP A 218 25.12 -11.77 -7.80
CA ASP A 218 25.73 -10.44 -7.65
C ASP A 218 24.76 -9.41 -7.06
N GLY A 219 23.50 -9.80 -6.78
CA GLY A 219 22.48 -8.96 -6.20
C GLY A 219 21.81 -8.01 -7.21
N ASN A 220 21.75 -8.40 -8.49
CA ASN A 220 20.97 -7.69 -9.49
C ASN A 220 19.60 -8.32 -9.62
N GLU A 221 18.58 -7.49 -9.83
CA GLU A 221 17.24 -7.97 -10.15
C GLU A 221 17.17 -8.48 -11.60
N VAL A 222 16.79 -9.74 -11.78
CA VAL A 222 16.89 -10.44 -13.07
C VAL A 222 15.55 -10.97 -13.61
N SER A 223 14.42 -10.59 -13.01
CA SER A 223 13.10 -10.99 -13.51
C SER A 223 12.73 -10.37 -14.86
N GLY A 224 13.43 -9.31 -15.25
CA GLY A 224 13.10 -8.50 -16.41
C GLY A 224 12.17 -7.33 -16.13
N GLU A 225 11.74 -7.14 -14.89
CA GLU A 225 10.81 -6.08 -14.49
C GLU A 225 11.45 -4.68 -14.41
N LYS A 226 12.77 -4.60 -14.33
CA LYS A 226 13.55 -3.36 -14.37
C LYS A 226 13.09 -2.31 -13.34
N PRO A 227 13.06 -2.63 -12.05
CA PRO A 227 12.67 -1.66 -11.02
C PRO A 227 13.58 -0.43 -11.01
N GLU A 228 14.84 -0.55 -11.41
CA GLU A 228 15.79 0.57 -11.54
C GLU A 228 15.28 1.66 -12.49
N ALA A 229 14.66 1.26 -13.60
CA ALA A 229 14.11 2.23 -14.55
C ALA A 229 12.93 3.01 -13.92
N ALA A 230 12.08 2.35 -13.15
CA ALA A 230 10.99 2.99 -12.43
C ALA A 230 11.50 3.91 -11.31
N ILE A 231 12.48 3.46 -10.52
CA ILE A 231 13.14 4.29 -9.48
C ILE A 231 13.74 5.55 -10.12
N LYS A 232 14.42 5.40 -11.27
CA LYS A 232 14.98 6.57 -11.98
C LYS A 232 13.90 7.55 -12.40
N LEU A 233 12.77 7.10 -12.93
CA LEU A 233 11.64 7.98 -13.30
C LEU A 233 11.08 8.74 -12.09
N LEU A 234 10.96 8.10 -10.95
CA LEU A 234 10.53 8.73 -9.71
C LEU A 234 11.53 9.80 -9.25
N LEU A 235 12.82 9.51 -9.31
CA LEU A 235 13.88 10.47 -8.97
C LEU A 235 13.88 11.67 -9.93
N ASP A 236 13.77 11.41 -11.24
CA ASP A 236 13.70 12.45 -12.27
C ASP A 236 12.43 13.33 -12.11
N ALA A 237 11.34 12.75 -11.62
CA ALA A 237 10.10 13.46 -11.28
C ALA A 237 10.16 14.22 -9.94
N GLY A 238 11.25 14.06 -9.18
CA GLY A 238 11.46 14.76 -7.91
C GLY A 238 10.77 14.12 -6.71
N TYR A 239 10.47 12.82 -6.75
CA TYR A 239 9.88 12.09 -5.62
C TYR A 239 10.69 12.27 -4.33
N LYS A 240 9.98 12.53 -3.22
CA LYS A 240 10.58 12.81 -1.90
C LYS A 240 9.98 11.96 -0.77
N GLY A 241 8.97 11.14 -1.08
CA GLY A 241 8.35 10.26 -0.10
C GLY A 241 9.25 9.10 0.34
N ALA A 242 8.76 8.30 1.26
CA ALA A 242 9.41 7.08 1.67
C ALA A 242 9.40 6.03 0.56
N TRP A 243 10.47 5.26 0.45
CA TRP A 243 10.58 4.16 -0.50
C TRP A 243 9.94 2.91 0.10
N GLY A 244 8.70 2.65 -0.27
CA GLY A 244 7.99 1.43 0.08
C GLY A 244 8.47 0.25 -0.77
N ILE A 245 8.59 -0.92 -0.15
CA ILE A 245 9.04 -2.16 -0.78
C ILE A 245 7.87 -3.16 -0.77
N GLU A 246 7.61 -3.78 -1.91
CA GLU A 246 6.74 -4.95 -2.01
C GLU A 246 7.42 -6.03 -2.84
N SER A 247 8.35 -6.77 -2.22
CA SER A 247 9.07 -7.86 -2.89
C SER A 247 8.29 -9.18 -2.82
N THR A 248 8.24 -9.91 -3.93
CA THR A 248 7.56 -11.21 -4.02
C THR A 248 8.46 -12.23 -4.72
N PRO A 249 9.52 -12.71 -4.02
CA PRO A 249 10.56 -13.51 -4.63
C PRO A 249 10.06 -14.88 -5.12
N THR A 250 10.53 -15.30 -6.29
CA THR A 250 10.16 -16.57 -6.90
C THR A 250 10.73 -17.79 -6.15
N ASP A 251 11.88 -17.64 -5.50
CA ASP A 251 12.52 -18.66 -4.67
C ASP A 251 11.93 -18.79 -3.26
N GLY A 252 11.09 -17.81 -2.84
CA GLY A 252 10.42 -17.80 -1.55
C GLY A 252 11.23 -17.26 -0.39
N ASP A 253 12.46 -16.78 -0.60
CA ASP A 253 13.24 -16.13 0.45
C ASP A 253 12.86 -14.65 0.58
N GLU A 254 11.76 -14.41 1.30
CA GLU A 254 11.13 -13.09 1.44
C GLU A 254 12.03 -12.09 2.18
N ILE A 255 12.74 -12.54 3.21
CA ILE A 255 13.64 -11.68 4.01
C ILE A 255 14.86 -11.25 3.18
N GLU A 256 15.49 -12.19 2.49
CA GLU A 256 16.66 -11.89 1.66
C GLU A 256 16.28 -11.01 0.46
N SER A 257 15.10 -11.24 -0.15
CA SER A 257 14.60 -10.39 -1.22
C SER A 257 14.35 -8.95 -0.75
N ALA A 258 13.73 -8.76 0.42
CA ALA A 258 13.53 -7.44 1.00
C ALA A 258 14.88 -6.74 1.26
N ARG A 259 15.89 -7.45 1.80
CA ARG A 259 17.25 -6.91 2.01
C ARG A 259 17.90 -6.45 0.71
N LYS A 260 17.81 -7.27 -0.35
CA LYS A 260 18.37 -6.93 -1.67
C LYS A 260 17.64 -5.75 -2.30
N THR A 261 16.32 -5.64 -2.10
CA THR A 261 15.54 -4.49 -2.58
C THR A 261 15.94 -3.20 -1.86
N ILE A 262 16.15 -3.25 -0.54
CA ILE A 262 16.72 -2.12 0.22
C ILE A 262 18.06 -1.69 -0.38
N ALA A 263 18.99 -2.63 -0.60
CA ALA A 263 20.30 -2.34 -1.15
C ALA A 263 20.23 -1.76 -2.58
N LEU A 264 19.28 -2.22 -3.40
CA LEU A 264 19.01 -1.66 -4.73
C LEU A 264 18.57 -0.19 -4.63
N ILE A 265 17.58 0.12 -3.80
CA ILE A 265 17.08 1.49 -3.61
C ILE A 265 18.22 2.38 -3.11
N GLN A 266 18.99 1.94 -2.11
CA GLN A 266 20.12 2.70 -1.57
C GLN A 266 21.16 3.04 -2.64
N ARG A 267 21.49 2.10 -3.54
CA ARG A 267 22.43 2.35 -4.66
C ARG A 267 21.90 3.35 -5.67
N MET A 268 20.56 3.38 -5.87
CA MET A 268 19.94 4.27 -6.87
C MET A 268 19.73 5.70 -6.36
N VAL A 269 19.53 5.88 -5.04
CA VAL A 269 19.20 7.16 -4.41
C VAL A 269 20.42 7.88 -3.85
N SER A 270 21.57 7.16 -3.70
CA SER A 270 22.87 7.74 -3.30
C SER A 270 23.42 8.59 -4.45
#